data_83b5d378acea62fabafa0b39c60d0e06
#
_entry.id   83b5d378acea62fabafa0b39c60d0e06
#
_cell.length_a   1.000
_cell.length_b   1.000
_cell.length_c   1.000
_cell.angle_alpha   90.00
_cell.angle_beta   90.00
_cell.angle_gamma   90.00
#
_symmetry.space_group_name_H-M   'P 1'
#
loop_
_entity.id
_entity.type
_entity.pdbx_description
1 polymer ?
#
loop_
_entity_poly.entity_id
_entity_poly.type
_entity_poly.pdbx_seq_one_letter_code
_entity_poly.pdbx_strand_id
1 'polypeptide(L)'
;NLHEVVAKECAGLTKGEQQNIIDTILTPHHTDLFVEEPEAHIFPSTQKSFVYSLVEMLNGNVQHTCFLATHSPYILTAFNNIILAGETMAMSKEKADKVSVIMPKRQTLCYDEVAAFEMSNGRNHSIMDEDFRLISADAIDAASQEISNDFDYLLNI
;
A
#
# COMPACT_ATOMS: atom_id res chain seq x y z
N ASN A 1 29.05 19.06 8.93
CA ASN A 1 28.08 18.27 9.69
C ASN A 1 26.90 19.18 10.07
N LEU A 2 25.64 18.70 9.87
CA LEU A 2 24.42 19.51 10.10
C LEU A 2 24.35 20.05 11.53
N HIS A 3 24.74 19.25 12.53
CA HIS A 3 24.80 19.67 13.93
C HIS A 3 25.74 20.90 14.16
N GLU A 4 26.87 20.96 13.48
CA GLU A 4 27.80 22.07 13.55
C GLU A 4 27.24 23.33 12.90
N VAL A 5 26.52 23.17 11.78
CA VAL A 5 25.87 24.28 11.08
C VAL A 5 24.75 24.86 11.95
N VAL A 6 23.87 24.02 12.48
CA VAL A 6 22.76 24.47 13.37
C VAL A 6 23.29 25.12 14.64
N ALA A 7 24.34 24.54 15.25
CA ALA A 7 24.97 25.12 16.45
C ALA A 7 25.57 26.50 16.18
N LYS A 8 26.10 26.75 14.99
CA LYS A 8 26.70 28.01 14.58
C LYS A 8 25.64 29.08 14.26
N GLU A 9 24.65 28.70 13.44
CA GLU A 9 23.61 29.64 12.98
C GLU A 9 22.56 29.93 14.06
N CYS A 10 22.38 29.01 15.02
CA CYS A 10 21.43 29.13 16.12
C CYS A 10 22.10 29.35 17.48
N ALA A 11 23.23 30.02 17.52
CA ALA A 11 24.05 30.22 18.74
C ALA A 11 23.33 30.96 19.89
N GLY A 12 22.19 31.61 19.60
CA GLY A 12 21.33 32.26 20.61
C GLY A 12 20.28 31.37 21.27
N LEU A 13 20.13 30.13 20.78
CA LEU A 13 19.12 29.17 21.26
C LEU A 13 19.71 28.20 22.28
N THR A 14 18.83 27.71 23.17
CA THR A 14 19.20 26.66 24.12
C THR A 14 19.49 25.35 23.37
N LYS A 15 20.24 24.43 23.99
CA LYS A 15 20.52 23.10 23.40
C LYS A 15 19.26 22.32 23.05
N GLY A 16 18.17 22.47 23.83
CA GLY A 16 16.89 21.85 23.55
C GLY A 16 16.23 22.40 22.29
N GLU A 17 16.25 23.71 22.09
CA GLU A 17 15.71 24.35 20.88
C GLU A 17 16.54 24.01 19.65
N GLN A 18 17.87 23.95 19.76
CA GLN A 18 18.75 23.50 18.67
C GLN A 18 18.45 22.04 18.30
N GLN A 19 18.26 21.15 19.28
CA GLN A 19 17.90 19.76 19.03
C GLN A 19 16.53 19.62 18.34
N ASN A 20 15.54 20.38 18.79
CA ASN A 20 14.22 20.41 18.14
C ASN A 20 14.28 20.84 16.66
N ILE A 21 15.13 21.84 16.34
CA ILE A 21 15.36 22.28 14.96
C ILE A 21 16.00 21.16 14.13
N ILE A 22 17.01 20.49 14.69
CA ILE A 22 17.68 19.36 14.04
C ILE A 22 16.68 18.24 13.79
N ASP A 23 15.90 17.86 14.77
CA ASP A 23 14.91 16.81 14.68
C ASP A 23 13.82 17.16 13.64
N THR A 24 13.39 18.43 13.59
CA THR A 24 12.44 18.93 12.59
C THR A 24 13.01 18.86 11.18
N ILE A 25 14.28 19.23 10.99
CA ILE A 25 14.93 19.18 9.66
C ILE A 25 15.23 17.77 9.21
N LEU A 26 15.60 16.88 10.14
CA LEU A 26 15.96 15.48 9.84
C LEU A 26 14.76 14.53 9.80
N THR A 27 13.62 14.93 10.35
CA THR A 27 12.41 14.11 10.26
C THR A 27 11.79 14.31 8.88
N PRO A 28 11.72 13.28 8.04
CA PRO A 28 11.05 13.40 6.75
C PRO A 28 9.57 13.69 6.99
N HIS A 29 9.09 14.82 6.47
CA HIS A 29 7.68 15.20 6.56
C HIS A 29 6.85 14.51 5.47
N HIS A 30 7.50 13.99 4.44
CA HIS A 30 6.92 13.26 3.33
C HIS A 30 7.97 12.30 2.76
N THR A 31 7.52 11.12 2.34
CA THR A 31 8.39 10.13 1.65
C THR A 31 7.62 9.55 0.49
N ASP A 32 8.21 9.61 -0.69
CA ASP A 32 7.76 8.87 -1.86
C ASP A 32 8.55 7.56 -1.94
N LEU A 33 7.83 6.44 -1.87
CA LEU A 33 8.40 5.10 -1.97
C LEU A 33 8.05 4.51 -3.33
N PHE A 34 9.05 4.05 -4.06
CA PHE A 34 8.89 3.34 -5.32
C PHE A 34 9.34 1.89 -5.12
N VAL A 35 8.43 0.95 -5.38
CA VAL A 35 8.67 -0.48 -5.22
C VAL A 35 8.31 -1.18 -6.54
N GLU A 36 9.28 -1.89 -7.09
CA GLU A 36 9.10 -2.70 -8.30
C GLU A 36 9.19 -4.18 -7.94
N GLU A 37 8.26 -4.97 -8.48
CA GLU A 37 8.21 -6.44 -8.35
C GLU A 37 8.44 -6.95 -6.92
N PRO A 38 7.70 -6.48 -5.91
CA PRO A 38 7.89 -6.91 -4.53
C PRO A 38 7.64 -8.40 -4.33
N GLU A 39 6.97 -9.05 -5.28
CA GLU A 39 6.76 -10.50 -5.33
C GLU A 39 7.99 -11.29 -5.70
N ALA A 40 9.03 -10.67 -6.25
CA ALA A 40 10.22 -11.38 -6.73
C ALA A 40 10.84 -12.24 -5.62
N HIS A 41 10.96 -13.54 -5.90
CA HIS A 41 11.58 -14.53 -5.02
C HIS A 41 10.90 -14.78 -3.67
N ILE A 42 9.64 -14.35 -3.48
CA ILE A 42 8.89 -14.60 -2.24
C ILE A 42 7.58 -15.34 -2.49
N PHE A 43 7.20 -16.20 -1.54
CA PHE A 43 5.95 -16.97 -1.61
C PHE A 43 4.71 -16.08 -1.46
N PRO A 44 3.53 -16.50 -1.99
CA PRO A 44 2.27 -15.76 -1.86
C PRO A 44 1.91 -15.33 -0.44
N SER A 45 2.14 -16.19 0.54
CA SER A 45 1.90 -15.85 1.96
C SER A 45 2.79 -14.71 2.45
N THR A 46 4.04 -14.65 1.96
CA THR A 46 4.99 -13.58 2.30
C THR A 46 4.61 -12.29 1.57
N GLN A 47 4.10 -12.37 0.33
CA GLN A 47 3.60 -11.21 -0.41
C GLN A 47 2.46 -10.53 0.34
N LYS A 48 1.49 -11.29 0.86
CA LYS A 48 0.44 -10.77 1.74
C LYS A 48 1.02 -10.05 2.95
N SER A 49 1.96 -10.68 3.65
CA SER A 49 2.59 -10.09 4.84
C SER A 49 3.35 -8.81 4.52
N PHE A 50 4.03 -8.78 3.36
CA PHE A 50 4.71 -7.60 2.85
C PHE A 50 3.74 -6.43 2.66
N VAL A 51 2.62 -6.65 1.95
CA VAL A 51 1.61 -5.60 1.69
C VAL A 51 1.05 -5.05 3.00
N TYR A 52 0.73 -5.91 3.97
CA TYR A 52 0.20 -5.49 5.27
C TYR A 52 1.21 -4.65 6.05
N SER A 53 2.48 -5.04 6.05
CA SER A 53 3.56 -4.28 6.70
C SER A 53 3.84 -2.96 5.99
N LEU A 54 3.77 -2.93 4.66
CA LEU A 54 3.92 -1.73 3.85
C LEU A 54 2.84 -0.70 4.21
N VAL A 55 1.58 -1.12 4.23
CA VAL A 55 0.46 -0.24 4.58
C VAL A 55 0.55 0.24 6.03
N GLU A 56 0.97 -0.61 6.97
CA GLU A 56 1.21 -0.21 8.36
C GLU A 56 2.29 0.87 8.46
N MET A 57 3.34 0.78 7.66
CA MET A 57 4.39 1.80 7.58
C MET A 57 3.85 3.10 6.98
N LEU A 58 3.06 3.03 5.90
CA LEU A 58 2.46 4.19 5.24
C LEU A 58 1.47 4.93 6.14
N ASN A 59 0.72 4.20 6.97
CA ASN A 59 -0.24 4.74 7.94
C ASN A 59 0.40 5.30 9.22
N GLY A 60 1.72 5.48 9.23
CA GLY A 60 2.44 6.13 10.33
C GLY A 60 2.08 7.61 10.52
N ASN A 61 2.80 8.30 11.41
CA ASN A 61 2.56 9.72 11.74
C ASN A 61 2.99 10.71 10.65
N VAL A 62 3.53 10.25 9.54
CA VAL A 62 4.05 11.06 8.43
C VAL A 62 3.27 10.73 7.17
N GLN A 63 2.97 11.74 6.36
CA GLN A 63 2.35 11.49 5.05
C GLN A 63 3.36 10.83 4.13
N HIS A 64 3.03 9.63 3.66
CA HIS A 64 3.85 8.88 2.73
C HIS A 64 3.04 8.57 1.47
N THR A 65 3.72 8.55 0.32
CA THR A 65 3.15 8.06 -0.94
C THR A 65 3.92 6.81 -1.36
N CYS A 66 3.22 5.81 -1.86
CA CYS A 66 3.84 4.62 -2.41
C CYS A 66 3.38 4.37 -3.84
N PHE A 67 4.34 4.18 -4.73
CA PHE A 67 4.15 3.69 -6.08
C PHE A 67 4.65 2.26 -6.14
N LEU A 68 3.77 1.32 -6.45
CA LEU A 68 4.09 -0.10 -6.47
C LEU A 68 3.76 -0.67 -7.85
N ALA A 69 4.77 -1.23 -8.53
CA ALA A 69 4.60 -1.96 -9.78
C ALA A 69 4.69 -3.47 -9.50
N THR A 70 3.69 -4.22 -9.92
CA THR A 70 3.58 -5.66 -9.64
C THR A 70 2.89 -6.41 -10.79
N HIS A 71 3.23 -7.68 -10.93
CA HIS A 71 2.54 -8.66 -11.78
C HIS A 71 1.79 -9.71 -10.95
N SER A 72 1.75 -9.56 -9.61
CA SER A 72 1.21 -10.57 -8.73
C SER A 72 -0.29 -10.37 -8.43
N PRO A 73 -1.14 -11.35 -8.75
CA PRO A 73 -2.54 -11.32 -8.33
C PRO A 73 -2.68 -11.40 -6.79
N TYR A 74 -1.73 -11.98 -6.09
CA TYR A 74 -1.76 -12.08 -4.63
C TYR A 74 -1.55 -10.71 -3.95
N ILE A 75 -0.72 -9.85 -4.55
CA ILE A 75 -0.55 -8.46 -4.07
C ILE A 75 -1.84 -7.68 -4.27
N LEU A 76 -2.47 -7.75 -5.46
CA LEU A 76 -3.76 -7.10 -5.73
C LEU A 76 -4.85 -7.59 -4.77
N THR A 77 -4.95 -8.92 -4.56
CA THR A 77 -5.90 -9.50 -3.61
C THR A 77 -5.64 -9.04 -2.17
N ALA A 78 -4.37 -8.91 -1.78
CA ALA A 78 -4.01 -8.39 -0.45
C ALA A 78 -4.44 -6.92 -0.28
N PHE A 79 -4.30 -6.08 -1.31
CA PHE A 79 -4.82 -4.71 -1.29
C PHE A 79 -6.34 -4.68 -1.21
N ASN A 80 -7.06 -5.54 -1.96
CA ASN A 80 -8.52 -5.64 -1.86
C ASN A 80 -8.99 -5.99 -0.45
N ASN A 81 -8.29 -6.91 0.23
CA ASN A 81 -8.61 -7.22 1.63
C ASN A 81 -8.40 -6.02 2.56
N ILE A 82 -7.36 -5.23 2.34
CA ILE A 82 -7.02 -4.02 3.12
C ILE A 82 -8.07 -2.93 2.89
N ILE A 83 -8.47 -2.70 1.63
CA ILE A 83 -9.49 -1.71 1.25
C ILE A 83 -10.85 -2.13 1.83
N LEU A 84 -11.25 -3.40 1.63
CA LEU A 84 -12.52 -3.91 2.16
C LEU A 84 -12.59 -3.79 3.69
N ALA A 85 -11.49 -4.05 4.38
CA ALA A 85 -11.40 -3.89 5.83
C ALA A 85 -11.58 -2.42 6.23
N GLY A 86 -10.92 -1.48 5.56
CA GLY A 86 -11.04 -0.03 5.81
C GLY A 86 -12.45 0.48 5.57
N GLU A 87 -13.04 0.17 4.42
CA GLU A 87 -14.43 0.52 4.08
C GLU A 87 -15.43 -0.06 5.10
N THR A 88 -15.23 -1.33 5.50
CA THR A 88 -16.09 -1.99 6.49
C THR A 88 -15.98 -1.33 7.86
N MET A 89 -14.78 -0.96 8.30
CA MET A 89 -14.56 -0.24 9.56
C MET A 89 -15.22 1.14 9.56
N ALA A 90 -15.24 1.81 8.41
CA ALA A 90 -15.86 3.13 8.27
C ALA A 90 -17.38 3.10 8.41
N MET A 91 -18.06 1.95 8.15
CA MET A 91 -19.51 1.85 8.18
C MET A 91 -20.12 1.98 9.58
N SER A 92 -19.50 1.36 10.60
CA SER A 92 -19.97 1.45 11.98
C SER A 92 -18.93 0.97 12.99
N LYS A 93 -19.08 1.41 14.25
CA LYS A 93 -18.19 0.96 15.35
C LYS A 93 -18.26 -0.55 15.57
N GLU A 94 -19.45 -1.15 15.49
CA GLU A 94 -19.61 -2.60 15.65
C GLU A 94 -18.83 -3.39 14.58
N LYS A 95 -18.90 -2.92 13.32
CA LYS A 95 -18.13 -3.53 12.23
C LYS A 95 -16.63 -3.32 12.43
N ALA A 96 -16.20 -2.13 12.87
CA ALA A 96 -14.81 -1.85 13.16
C ALA A 96 -14.25 -2.78 14.26
N ASP A 97 -15.00 -3.02 15.32
CA ASP A 97 -14.61 -3.93 16.40
C ASP A 97 -14.43 -5.37 15.86
N LYS A 98 -15.35 -5.84 15.01
CA LYS A 98 -15.26 -7.17 14.37
C LYS A 98 -14.06 -7.30 13.43
N VAL A 99 -13.83 -6.32 12.58
CA VAL A 99 -12.70 -6.32 11.63
C VAL A 99 -11.38 -6.23 12.37
N SER A 100 -11.31 -5.47 13.47
CA SER A 100 -10.08 -5.30 14.26
C SER A 100 -9.53 -6.61 14.86
N VAL A 101 -10.35 -7.65 14.98
CA VAL A 101 -9.91 -8.99 15.40
C VAL A 101 -9.06 -9.67 14.33
N ILE A 102 -9.29 -9.34 13.05
CA ILE A 102 -8.62 -9.96 11.90
C ILE A 102 -7.50 -9.06 11.38
N MET A 103 -7.76 -7.75 11.32
CA MET A 103 -6.86 -6.75 10.73
C MET A 103 -6.92 -5.46 11.55
N PRO A 104 -5.81 -5.02 12.16
CA PRO A 104 -5.79 -3.76 12.91
C PRO A 104 -5.92 -2.56 11.97
N LYS A 105 -6.55 -1.48 12.45
CA LYS A 105 -6.81 -0.26 11.66
C LYS A 105 -5.55 0.30 10.96
N ARG A 106 -4.38 0.17 11.58
CA ARG A 106 -3.12 0.64 10.99
C ARG A 106 -2.70 -0.11 9.72
N GLN A 107 -3.33 -1.26 9.43
CA GLN A 107 -3.10 -2.08 8.25
C GLN A 107 -4.24 -1.96 7.23
N THR A 108 -5.11 -0.95 7.34
CA THR A 108 -6.23 -0.74 6.41
C THR A 108 -6.08 0.56 5.64
N LEU A 109 -6.67 0.62 4.46
CA LEU A 109 -6.82 1.81 3.62
C LEU A 109 -8.27 1.96 3.22
N CYS A 110 -8.72 3.20 3.01
CA CYS A 110 -9.98 3.46 2.34
C CYS A 110 -9.79 3.42 0.81
N TYR A 111 -10.86 3.16 0.07
CA TYR A 111 -10.85 3.14 -1.38
C TYR A 111 -10.26 4.41 -2.02
N ASP A 112 -10.61 5.57 -1.48
CA ASP A 112 -10.19 6.87 -2.00
C ASP A 112 -8.70 7.19 -1.72
N GLU A 113 -8.02 6.36 -0.94
CA GLU A 113 -6.58 6.45 -0.67
C GLU A 113 -5.73 5.63 -1.65
N VAL A 114 -6.38 4.87 -2.56
CA VAL A 114 -5.74 3.94 -3.48
C VAL A 114 -6.10 4.27 -4.92
N ALA A 115 -5.12 4.18 -5.83
CA ALA A 115 -5.34 4.21 -7.26
C ALA A 115 -4.59 3.02 -7.89
N ALA A 116 -5.28 2.26 -8.73
CA ALA A 116 -4.71 1.11 -9.43
C ALA A 116 -4.91 1.24 -10.94
N PHE A 117 -3.86 0.92 -11.69
CA PHE A 117 -3.84 1.03 -13.14
C PHE A 117 -3.21 -0.21 -13.76
N GLU A 118 -3.79 -0.68 -14.85
CA GLU A 118 -3.17 -1.63 -15.75
C GLU A 118 -2.43 -0.90 -16.87
N MET A 119 -1.22 -1.38 -17.18
CA MET A 119 -0.42 -0.87 -18.29
C MET A 119 -0.56 -1.83 -19.47
N SER A 120 -1.27 -1.39 -20.52
CA SER A 120 -1.53 -2.20 -21.72
C SER A 120 -1.34 -1.36 -22.97
N ASN A 121 -0.63 -1.89 -23.97
CA ASN A 121 -0.37 -1.23 -25.26
C ASN A 121 0.17 0.21 -25.14
N GLY A 122 1.02 0.46 -24.15
CA GLY A 122 1.61 1.77 -23.89
C GLY A 122 0.64 2.81 -23.31
N ARG A 123 -0.48 2.37 -22.76
CA ARG A 123 -1.48 3.21 -22.09
C ARG A 123 -1.77 2.67 -20.71
N ASN A 124 -2.17 3.54 -19.80
CA ASN A 124 -2.69 3.17 -18.50
C ASN A 124 -4.22 3.18 -18.54
N HIS A 125 -4.82 2.17 -17.91
CA HIS A 125 -6.26 2.06 -17.71
C HIS A 125 -6.51 1.88 -16.22
N SER A 126 -7.44 2.67 -15.64
CA SER A 126 -7.85 2.45 -14.27
C SER A 126 -8.54 1.09 -14.17
N ILE A 127 -8.12 0.32 -13.15
CA ILE A 127 -8.74 -0.96 -12.78
C ILE A 127 -9.47 -0.85 -11.44
N MET A 128 -9.78 0.38 -11.00
CA MET A 128 -10.61 0.62 -9.82
C MET A 128 -12.07 0.41 -10.17
N ASP A 129 -12.78 -0.37 -9.35
CA ASP A 129 -14.21 -0.61 -9.46
C ASP A 129 -14.95 0.33 -8.50
N GLU A 130 -15.70 1.27 -9.05
CA GLU A 130 -16.42 2.29 -8.28
C GLU A 130 -17.65 1.71 -7.56
N ASP A 131 -18.31 0.71 -8.17
CA ASP A 131 -19.53 0.11 -7.62
C ASP A 131 -19.23 -0.73 -6.37
N PHE A 132 -18.17 -1.53 -6.42
CA PHE A 132 -17.72 -2.36 -5.31
C PHE A 132 -16.71 -1.67 -4.40
N ARG A 133 -16.15 -0.51 -4.81
CA ARG A 133 -15.08 0.23 -4.13
C ARG A 133 -13.87 -0.67 -3.82
N LEU A 134 -13.38 -1.36 -4.86
CA LEU A 134 -12.25 -2.31 -4.81
C LEU A 134 -11.43 -2.20 -6.09
N ILE A 135 -10.32 -2.94 -6.18
CA ILE A 135 -9.60 -3.19 -7.43
C ILE A 135 -10.37 -4.28 -8.18
N SER A 136 -10.61 -4.10 -9.50
CA SER A 136 -11.38 -5.03 -10.32
C SER A 136 -10.86 -6.47 -10.25
N ALA A 137 -11.78 -7.42 -10.09
CA ALA A 137 -11.49 -8.83 -10.11
C ALA A 137 -11.00 -9.30 -11.49
N ASP A 138 -11.45 -8.68 -12.59
CA ASP A 138 -11.03 -9.03 -13.93
C ASP A 138 -9.53 -8.88 -14.13
N ALA A 139 -8.93 -7.83 -13.54
CA ALA A 139 -7.49 -7.63 -13.58
C ALA A 139 -6.70 -8.69 -12.77
N ILE A 140 -7.34 -9.29 -11.76
CA ILE A 140 -6.76 -10.35 -10.92
C ILE A 140 -6.85 -11.71 -11.62
N ASP A 141 -7.96 -11.98 -12.29
CA ASP A 141 -8.32 -13.32 -12.77
C ASP A 141 -7.93 -13.60 -14.24
N ALA A 142 -7.58 -12.58 -15.03
CA ALA A 142 -7.36 -12.71 -16.46
C ALA A 142 -6.35 -13.81 -16.83
N ALA A 143 -5.20 -13.87 -16.19
CA ALA A 143 -4.17 -14.88 -16.46
C ALA A 143 -4.62 -16.28 -15.99
N SER A 144 -5.33 -16.39 -14.87
CA SER A 144 -5.86 -17.65 -14.37
C SER A 144 -6.94 -18.20 -15.29
N GLN A 145 -7.76 -17.34 -15.86
CA GLN A 145 -8.83 -17.73 -16.79
C GLN A 145 -8.25 -18.25 -18.11
N GLU A 146 -7.22 -17.61 -18.66
CA GLU A 146 -6.55 -18.06 -19.88
C GLU A 146 -5.99 -19.48 -19.69
N ILE A 147 -5.26 -19.72 -18.59
CA ILE A 147 -4.70 -21.04 -18.26
C ILE A 147 -5.81 -22.08 -18.06
N SER A 148 -6.91 -21.72 -17.41
CA SER A 148 -8.06 -22.61 -17.21
C SER A 148 -8.72 -22.98 -18.53
N ASN A 149 -8.86 -22.05 -19.46
CA ASN A 149 -9.43 -22.29 -20.77
C ASN A 149 -8.56 -23.28 -21.60
N ASP A 150 -7.25 -23.13 -21.55
CA ASP A 150 -6.31 -24.05 -22.20
C ASP A 150 -6.43 -25.46 -21.60
N PHE A 151 -6.51 -25.57 -20.28
CA PHE A 151 -6.69 -26.82 -19.57
C PHE A 151 -8.00 -27.53 -19.96
N ASP A 152 -9.11 -26.78 -19.96
CA ASP A 152 -10.42 -27.30 -20.36
C ASP A 152 -10.44 -27.74 -21.82
N TYR A 153 -9.77 -27.01 -22.71
CA TYR A 153 -9.62 -27.41 -24.10
C TYR A 153 -8.86 -28.72 -24.21
N LEU A 154 -7.76 -28.90 -23.49
CA LEU A 154 -6.95 -30.13 -23.52
C LEU A 154 -7.69 -31.34 -22.93
N LEU A 155 -8.57 -31.14 -21.95
CA LEU A 155 -9.39 -32.22 -21.38
C LEU A 155 -10.45 -32.76 -22.39
N ASN A 156 -10.82 -31.95 -23.38
CA ASN A 156 -11.88 -32.30 -24.35
C ASN A 156 -11.34 -32.81 -25.70
N ILE A 157 -10.02 -33.03 -25.82
CA ILE A 157 -9.39 -33.69 -26.96
C ILE A 157 -9.34 -35.22 -26.72
#